data_8cf257c275c5dc1dea439840994c1c31
#
_entry.id   8cf257c275c5dc1dea439840994c1c31
#
_cell.length_a   1.000
_cell.length_b   1.000
_cell.length_c   1.000
_cell.angle_alpha   90.00
_cell.angle_beta   90.00
_cell.angle_gamma   90.00
#
_symmetry.space_group_name_H-M   'P 1'
#
loop_
_entity.id
_entity.type
_entity.pdbx_description
1 polymer ?
#
loop_
_entity_poly.entity_id
_entity_poly.type
_entity_poly.pdbx_seq_one_letter_code
_entity_poly.pdbx_strand_id
1 'polypeptide(L)'
;MEKSSFNIFADRKRQKTTSPTECKICGAPAIYSYFGVISCSPCKLFFGRNAKHGRETLKCDFDGNCQIDINNRHVCSYCRLMKCFLSGMQTGMIRFPYPKRDKKKQKRKIMMDSKQTISKALVRLNEIEQLPTLNLLQSDYSTLTIDQWNLISNLSHCHDEHSGLSTVENYMHKQNTLPVKLRFKSESMIEMIHMSYSGSELLYNKNQDFLSLSSHDRSNLLRSTMKYTTTASLNFIYYKVGLMNFQGYYDAIELISHPSIMVIAKRLANHLDFDIIVKKLFLAILSFSTMDYTFYSNNPPINLSNIKQILHIQNTYIELIWRYLIYKYNDKQAIICFSNLLRCLFIMNEGIVEAQDVQWFTNKMDSLVEQIEQNLSYND
;
A
#
# COMPACT_ATOMS: atom_id res chain seq x y z
N MET A 1 -34.09 56.54 5.33
CA MET A 1 -32.72 56.65 4.83
C MET A 1 -32.00 55.37 5.20
N GLU A 2 -32.02 54.46 4.26
CA GLU A 2 -31.42 53.13 4.35
C GLU A 2 -29.91 53.19 4.11
N LYS A 3 -29.13 52.47 4.89
CA LYS A 3 -27.76 52.12 4.55
C LYS A 3 -27.61 50.60 4.57
N SER A 4 -27.68 50.05 3.38
CA SER A 4 -27.35 48.66 3.07
C SER A 4 -25.85 48.42 3.20
N SER A 5 -25.46 47.50 4.09
CA SER A 5 -24.09 47.01 4.20
C SER A 5 -23.90 45.86 3.20
N PHE A 6 -23.17 46.11 2.12
CA PHE A 6 -22.71 45.10 1.18
C PHE A 6 -21.60 44.26 1.83
N ASN A 7 -21.87 43.00 2.07
CA ASN A 7 -20.85 41.97 2.37
C ASN A 7 -20.09 41.62 1.09
N ILE A 8 -18.88 42.13 0.93
CA ILE A 8 -17.97 41.72 -0.13
C ILE A 8 -17.18 40.50 0.35
N PHE A 9 -17.66 39.32 0.07
CA PHE A 9 -16.83 38.11 0.10
C PHE A 9 -16.04 38.08 -1.22
N ALA A 10 -14.84 38.65 -1.21
CA ALA A 10 -13.91 38.51 -2.31
C ALA A 10 -13.40 37.08 -2.41
N ASP A 11 -13.85 36.39 -3.42
CA ASP A 11 -13.33 35.11 -3.86
C ASP A 11 -11.87 35.30 -4.36
N ARG A 12 -10.89 35.07 -3.46
CA ARG A 12 -9.47 35.14 -3.84
C ARG A 12 -9.11 33.92 -4.68
N LYS A 13 -9.28 34.06 -5.99
CA LYS A 13 -8.72 33.13 -6.99
C LYS A 13 -7.22 32.94 -6.72
N ARG A 14 -6.77 31.68 -6.68
CA ARG A 14 -5.35 31.31 -6.59
C ARG A 14 -4.61 31.95 -7.76
N GLN A 15 -3.64 32.79 -7.48
CA GLN A 15 -2.80 33.40 -8.52
C GLN A 15 -1.92 32.30 -9.13
N LYS A 16 -2.12 32.02 -10.41
CA LYS A 16 -1.29 31.12 -11.21
C LYS A 16 -0.19 31.94 -11.86
N THR A 17 1.06 31.56 -11.69
CA THR A 17 2.19 32.18 -12.40
C THR A 17 2.27 31.64 -13.83
N THR A 18 2.55 32.52 -14.79
CA THR A 18 2.57 32.18 -16.23
C THR A 18 3.84 31.50 -16.71
N SER A 19 4.86 31.37 -15.85
CA SER A 19 6.13 30.68 -16.12
C SER A 19 6.41 29.60 -15.07
N PRO A 20 7.15 28.53 -15.39
CA PRO A 20 7.56 27.54 -14.41
C PRO A 20 8.44 28.21 -13.35
N THR A 21 7.95 28.22 -12.11
CA THR A 21 8.63 28.79 -10.94
C THR A 21 9.01 27.67 -9.98
N GLU A 22 9.97 27.94 -9.10
CA GLU A 22 10.46 26.98 -8.12
C GLU A 22 9.88 27.25 -6.72
N CYS A 23 9.71 26.19 -5.95
CA CYS A 23 9.32 26.25 -4.56
C CYS A 23 10.39 26.98 -3.74
N LYS A 24 10.04 28.08 -3.08
CA LYS A 24 10.95 28.86 -2.24
C LYS A 24 11.54 28.08 -1.04
N ILE A 25 10.94 26.92 -0.71
CA ILE A 25 11.38 26.08 0.41
C ILE A 25 12.39 25.02 -0.05
N CYS A 26 12.07 24.26 -1.11
CA CYS A 26 12.87 23.10 -1.48
C CYS A 26 13.32 23.09 -2.95
N GLY A 27 13.12 24.16 -3.74
CA GLY A 27 13.52 24.23 -5.14
C GLY A 27 12.69 23.38 -6.11
N ALA A 28 11.73 22.55 -5.64
CA ALA A 28 10.89 21.73 -6.51
C ALA A 28 10.01 22.61 -7.43
N PRO A 29 9.62 22.14 -8.64
CA PRO A 29 8.68 22.85 -9.50
C PRO A 29 7.41 23.26 -8.75
N ALA A 30 7.00 24.53 -8.86
CA ALA A 30 5.82 25.05 -8.18
C ALA A 30 5.14 26.11 -9.04
N ILE A 31 3.80 25.99 -9.17
CA ILE A 31 2.98 26.87 -10.04
C ILE A 31 2.10 27.80 -9.18
N TYR A 32 1.80 27.41 -7.93
CA TYR A 32 0.83 28.11 -7.10
C TYR A 32 1.46 28.72 -5.85
N SER A 33 0.91 29.85 -5.42
CA SER A 33 1.21 30.43 -4.13
C SER A 33 0.31 29.81 -3.05
N TYR A 34 0.94 29.29 -1.98
CA TYR A 34 0.25 28.76 -0.81
C TYR A 34 0.74 29.46 0.45
N PHE A 35 -0.19 29.89 1.29
CA PHE A 35 0.09 30.59 2.53
C PHE A 35 0.96 31.85 2.34
N GLY A 36 0.83 32.49 1.16
CA GLY A 36 1.59 33.70 0.82
C GLY A 36 2.88 33.45 0.02
N VAL A 37 3.30 32.20 -0.19
CA VAL A 37 4.60 31.85 -0.81
C VAL A 37 4.43 30.88 -1.97
N ILE A 38 5.16 31.06 -3.06
CA ILE A 38 5.23 30.07 -4.15
C ILE A 38 5.88 28.82 -3.59
N SER A 39 5.10 27.75 -3.53
CA SER A 39 5.56 26.50 -2.93
C SER A 39 4.90 25.27 -3.56
N CYS A 40 5.63 24.16 -3.56
CA CYS A 40 5.12 22.89 -4.05
C CYS A 40 4.09 22.27 -3.09
N SER A 41 3.24 21.37 -3.59
CA SER A 41 2.24 20.66 -2.78
C SER A 41 2.81 20.01 -1.51
N PRO A 42 3.95 19.28 -1.55
CA PRO A 42 4.53 18.72 -0.32
C PRO A 42 4.94 19.75 0.74
N CYS A 43 5.40 20.95 0.35
CA CYS A 43 5.73 22.01 1.32
C CYS A 43 4.47 22.72 1.85
N LYS A 44 3.44 22.89 1.02
CA LYS A 44 2.11 23.35 1.45
C LYS A 44 1.53 22.42 2.54
N LEU A 45 1.47 21.12 2.27
CA LEU A 45 0.89 20.13 3.20
C LEU A 45 1.70 20.02 4.49
N PHE A 46 3.02 20.02 4.37
CA PHE A 46 3.91 20.01 5.52
C PHE A 46 3.69 21.23 6.42
N PHE A 47 3.64 22.43 5.86
CA PHE A 47 3.37 23.65 6.62
C PHE A 47 1.99 23.62 7.26
N GLY A 48 0.95 23.23 6.53
CA GLY A 48 -0.43 23.17 7.05
C GLY A 48 -0.56 22.26 8.28
N ARG A 49 0.21 21.16 8.33
CA ARG A 49 0.17 20.19 9.46
C ARG A 49 1.03 20.65 10.65
N ASN A 50 2.17 21.27 10.42
CA ASN A 50 3.19 21.50 11.46
C ASN A 50 3.25 22.95 11.93
N ALA A 51 2.67 23.92 11.22
CA ALA A 51 2.86 25.34 11.51
C ALA A 51 2.31 25.78 12.87
N LYS A 52 1.29 25.08 13.41
CA LYS A 52 0.64 25.47 14.67
C LYS A 52 1.41 25.04 15.93
N HIS A 53 1.96 23.82 15.90
CA HIS A 53 2.62 23.22 17.07
C HIS A 53 4.08 22.81 16.83
N GLY A 54 4.52 22.76 15.57
CA GLY A 54 5.82 22.24 15.21
C GLY A 54 7.02 23.06 15.72
N ARG A 55 6.84 24.35 16.03
CA ARG A 55 7.93 25.16 16.63
C ARG A 55 8.32 24.68 18.02
N GLU A 56 7.38 24.15 18.77
CA GLU A 56 7.58 23.70 20.15
C GLU A 56 7.96 22.19 20.21
N THR A 57 7.49 21.43 19.21
CA THR A 57 7.62 19.95 19.24
C THR A 57 8.75 19.40 18.36
N LEU A 58 9.10 20.08 17.27
CA LEU A 58 10.18 19.66 16.39
C LEU A 58 11.52 20.18 16.87
N LYS A 59 12.53 19.32 16.85
CA LYS A 59 13.93 19.66 17.16
C LYS A 59 14.82 19.28 15.99
N CYS A 60 15.91 19.99 15.83
CA CYS A 60 16.96 19.65 14.88
C CYS A 60 18.00 18.79 15.60
N ASP A 61 18.30 17.64 15.05
CA ASP A 61 19.34 16.74 15.56
C ASP A 61 20.76 17.16 15.09
N PHE A 62 20.83 18.26 14.32
CA PHE A 62 22.06 18.87 13.79
C PHE A 62 22.12 20.33 14.25
N ASP A 63 23.02 21.13 13.69
CA ASP A 63 23.32 22.52 14.08
C ASP A 63 22.20 23.56 13.75
N GLY A 64 20.99 23.12 13.45
CA GLY A 64 19.86 24.03 13.17
C GLY A 64 19.88 24.69 11.77
N ASN A 65 20.87 24.37 10.95
CA ASN A 65 21.07 24.98 9.62
C ASN A 65 21.09 23.94 8.49
N CYS A 66 20.24 22.91 8.57
CA CYS A 66 20.16 21.88 7.53
C CYS A 66 19.74 22.49 6.19
N GLN A 67 20.47 22.17 5.14
CA GLN A 67 20.09 22.55 3.79
C GLN A 67 18.86 21.78 3.35
N ILE A 68 17.80 22.47 2.94
CA ILE A 68 16.52 21.87 2.52
C ILE A 68 16.35 22.06 1.02
N ASP A 69 16.37 20.94 0.28
CA ASP A 69 16.14 20.85 -1.15
C ASP A 69 15.14 19.73 -1.48
N ILE A 70 14.91 19.45 -2.77
CA ILE A 70 13.94 18.48 -3.25
C ILE A 70 14.27 17.05 -2.77
N ASN A 71 15.56 16.71 -2.59
CA ASN A 71 16.01 15.37 -2.27
C ASN A 71 16.03 15.14 -0.75
N ASN A 72 16.36 16.17 0.04
CA ASN A 72 16.59 16.05 1.48
C ASN A 72 15.53 16.71 2.38
N ARG A 73 14.47 17.30 1.82
CA ARG A 73 13.40 18.02 2.56
C ARG A 73 12.68 17.20 3.66
N HIS A 74 12.88 15.89 3.70
CA HIS A 74 12.32 14.97 4.69
C HIS A 74 13.29 14.66 5.84
N VAL A 75 14.58 14.98 5.71
CA VAL A 75 15.62 14.64 6.66
C VAL A 75 15.48 15.45 7.96
N CYS A 76 15.24 16.76 7.86
CA CYS A 76 15.06 17.59 9.05
C CYS A 76 13.74 18.38 8.98
N SER A 77 12.75 17.93 9.74
CA SER A 77 11.44 18.59 9.84
C SER A 77 11.51 19.95 10.49
N TYR A 78 12.38 20.16 11.48
CA TYR A 78 12.58 21.45 12.13
C TYR A 78 13.09 22.49 11.14
N CYS A 79 14.22 22.24 10.48
CA CYS A 79 14.83 23.19 9.55
C CYS A 79 13.91 23.46 8.35
N ARG A 80 13.15 22.46 7.88
CA ARG A 80 12.14 22.66 6.85
C ARG A 80 11.03 23.59 7.30
N LEU A 81 10.52 23.43 8.52
CA LEU A 81 9.49 24.30 9.08
C LEU A 81 9.99 25.73 9.25
N MET A 82 11.19 25.89 9.77
CA MET A 82 11.82 27.21 9.90
C MET A 82 12.02 27.87 8.54
N LYS A 83 12.44 27.13 7.52
CA LYS A 83 12.57 27.65 6.16
C LYS A 83 11.22 28.07 5.56
N CYS A 84 10.12 27.37 5.88
CA CYS A 84 8.78 27.78 5.48
C CYS A 84 8.42 29.16 6.09
N PHE A 85 8.67 29.36 7.38
CA PHE A 85 8.42 30.66 8.04
C PHE A 85 9.33 31.77 7.50
N LEU A 86 10.62 31.50 7.34
CA LEU A 86 11.58 32.46 6.79
C LEU A 86 11.28 32.86 5.35
N SER A 87 10.71 31.94 4.58
CA SER A 87 10.23 32.23 3.22
C SER A 87 8.94 33.05 3.19
N GLY A 88 8.28 33.30 4.33
CA GLY A 88 7.09 34.14 4.45
C GLY A 88 5.76 33.39 4.51
N MET A 89 5.74 32.06 4.75
CA MET A 89 4.47 31.33 4.93
C MET A 89 3.76 31.77 6.20
N GLN A 90 2.45 32.05 6.11
CA GLN A 90 1.63 32.60 7.18
C GLN A 90 0.61 31.60 7.70
N THR A 91 0.61 31.33 9.00
CA THR A 91 -0.34 30.44 9.68
C THR A 91 -1.78 30.93 9.58
N GLY A 92 -2.01 32.26 9.58
CA GLY A 92 -3.34 32.85 9.46
C GLY A 92 -4.04 32.56 8.12
N MET A 93 -3.31 32.08 7.12
CA MET A 93 -3.88 31.65 5.82
C MET A 93 -4.28 30.17 5.80
N ILE A 94 -4.04 29.41 6.89
CA ILE A 94 -4.48 28.02 7.03
C ILE A 94 -5.97 28.05 7.37
N ARG A 95 -6.81 27.54 6.46
CA ARG A 95 -8.26 27.41 6.70
C ARG A 95 -8.48 26.22 7.65
N PHE A 96 -8.97 26.48 8.86
CA PHE A 96 -9.44 25.44 9.77
C PHE A 96 -10.89 25.08 9.43
N PRO A 97 -11.29 23.80 9.55
CA PRO A 97 -12.69 23.42 9.47
C PRO A 97 -13.46 24.16 10.58
N TYR A 98 -14.63 24.72 10.26
CA TYR A 98 -15.52 25.35 11.24
C TYR A 98 -15.81 24.39 12.38
N PRO A 99 -15.77 24.84 13.66
CA PRO A 99 -16.17 24.00 14.79
C PRO A 99 -17.65 23.64 14.63
N LYS A 100 -17.95 22.35 14.58
CA LYS A 100 -19.34 21.86 14.63
C LYS A 100 -19.93 22.29 15.99
N ARG A 101 -21.08 22.99 15.96
CA ARG A 101 -21.83 23.39 17.14
C ARG A 101 -22.02 22.18 18.07
N ASP A 102 -21.51 22.30 19.29
CA ASP A 102 -21.66 21.31 20.35
C ASP A 102 -23.11 21.07 20.68
N LYS A 103 -23.64 19.89 20.38
CA LYS A 103 -24.84 19.38 21.03
C LYS A 103 -24.41 18.81 22.38
N LYS A 104 -24.87 19.44 23.46
CA LYS A 104 -24.67 19.02 24.86
C LYS A 104 -24.84 17.52 25.01
N LYS A 105 -23.76 16.80 25.33
CA LYS A 105 -23.81 15.42 25.82
C LYS A 105 -23.94 15.43 27.33
N GLN A 106 -25.07 14.96 27.81
CA GLN A 106 -25.25 14.56 29.22
C GLN A 106 -24.27 13.42 29.55
N LYS A 107 -23.46 13.64 30.58
CA LYS A 107 -22.63 12.60 31.20
C LYS A 107 -23.52 11.52 31.79
N ARG A 108 -23.46 10.31 31.31
CA ARG A 108 -23.76 9.10 32.06
C ARG A 108 -22.49 8.30 32.25
N LYS A 109 -22.10 8.18 33.50
CA LYS A 109 -21.05 7.37 34.07
C LYS A 109 -21.50 5.90 33.97
N ILE A 110 -20.77 5.07 33.21
CA ILE A 110 -20.91 3.61 33.28
C ILE A 110 -19.52 3.02 33.43
N MET A 111 -19.38 2.24 34.50
CA MET A 111 -18.20 1.46 34.87
C MET A 111 -17.91 0.36 33.85
N MET A 112 -16.64 0.03 33.81
CA MET A 112 -15.93 -1.09 33.16
C MET A 112 -16.78 -2.31 32.80
N ASP A 113 -16.72 -2.72 31.54
CA ASP A 113 -16.46 -4.12 31.24
C ASP A 113 -15.64 -4.24 29.96
N SER A 114 -14.41 -4.65 30.14
CA SER A 114 -13.39 -4.79 29.09
C SER A 114 -13.49 -6.21 28.56
N LYS A 115 -14.24 -6.45 27.47
CA LYS A 115 -14.06 -7.63 26.60
C LYS A 115 -14.96 -7.73 25.36
N GLN A 116 -15.56 -6.65 24.86
CA GLN A 116 -16.44 -6.76 23.67
C GLN A 116 -16.36 -5.56 22.70
N THR A 117 -15.15 -5.07 22.36
CA THR A 117 -15.04 -3.85 21.53
C THR A 117 -14.43 -4.08 20.15
N ILE A 118 -14.11 -5.31 19.77
CA ILE A 118 -13.45 -5.59 18.47
C ILE A 118 -14.45 -5.93 17.37
N SER A 119 -15.64 -6.40 17.68
CA SER A 119 -16.63 -6.87 16.68
C SER A 119 -17.63 -5.82 16.16
N LYS A 120 -17.63 -4.58 16.68
CA LYS A 120 -18.63 -3.56 16.28
C LYS A 120 -18.16 -2.56 15.21
N ALA A 121 -16.88 -2.53 14.86
CA ALA A 121 -16.38 -1.62 13.82
C ALA A 121 -16.62 -2.16 12.39
N LEU A 122 -16.79 -3.47 12.23
CA LEU A 122 -16.92 -4.14 10.93
C LEU A 122 -18.35 -4.26 10.40
N VAL A 123 -19.37 -4.05 11.24
CA VAL A 123 -20.79 -4.20 10.84
C VAL A 123 -21.35 -2.96 10.10
N ARG A 124 -20.64 -1.84 10.05
CA ARG A 124 -21.12 -0.60 9.38
C ARG A 124 -20.75 -0.47 7.90
N LEU A 125 -20.12 -1.48 7.29
CA LEU A 125 -19.79 -1.47 5.86
C LEU A 125 -20.96 -1.86 4.94
N ASN A 126 -22.12 -2.21 5.48
CA ASN A 126 -23.28 -2.67 4.68
C ASN A 126 -24.15 -1.54 4.09
N GLU A 127 -23.80 -0.28 4.28
CA GLU A 127 -24.46 0.85 3.62
C GLU A 127 -23.44 1.77 2.96
N ILE A 128 -22.68 1.23 2.01
CA ILE A 128 -21.87 2.07 1.13
C ILE A 128 -22.71 2.35 -0.12
N GLU A 129 -23.26 3.56 -0.20
CA GLU A 129 -23.72 4.11 -1.47
C GLU A 129 -22.65 3.91 -2.54
N GLN A 130 -23.06 3.37 -3.68
CA GLN A 130 -22.18 3.17 -4.85
C GLN A 130 -21.58 4.53 -5.23
N LEU A 131 -20.34 4.76 -4.88
CA LEU A 131 -19.60 5.93 -5.36
C LEU A 131 -19.34 5.73 -6.86
N PRO A 132 -19.89 6.61 -7.74
CA PRO A 132 -19.64 6.49 -9.16
C PRO A 132 -18.13 6.67 -9.43
N THR A 133 -17.54 5.75 -10.16
CA THR A 133 -16.12 5.76 -10.56
C THR A 133 -15.69 7.04 -11.30
N LEU A 134 -16.65 7.78 -11.85
CA LEU A 134 -16.43 9.08 -12.52
C LEU A 134 -16.06 10.23 -11.57
N ASN A 135 -16.29 10.12 -10.27
CA ASN A 135 -15.91 11.15 -9.31
C ASN A 135 -14.41 11.14 -8.93
N LEU A 136 -13.67 10.14 -9.39
CA LEU A 136 -12.22 10.03 -9.16
C LEU A 136 -11.42 11.22 -9.70
N LEU A 137 -11.93 11.98 -10.64
CA LEU A 137 -11.27 13.14 -11.24
C LEU A 137 -11.70 14.49 -10.65
N GLN A 138 -12.72 14.56 -9.81
CA GLN A 138 -13.33 15.82 -9.36
C GLN A 138 -13.17 16.14 -7.87
N SER A 139 -12.80 15.19 -7.01
CA SER A 139 -12.63 15.42 -5.58
C SER A 139 -11.16 15.60 -5.17
N ASP A 140 -10.90 16.24 -4.03
CA ASP A 140 -9.55 16.39 -3.47
C ASP A 140 -9.10 15.06 -2.84
N TYR A 141 -8.45 14.20 -3.64
CA TYR A 141 -7.99 12.86 -3.26
C TYR A 141 -6.73 12.86 -2.37
N SER A 142 -6.28 14.01 -1.94
CA SER A 142 -5.06 14.11 -1.13
C SER A 142 -5.25 13.66 0.33
N THR A 143 -6.46 13.26 0.73
CA THR A 143 -6.75 12.81 2.10
C THR A 143 -7.51 11.50 2.10
N LEU A 144 -7.01 10.54 2.87
CA LEU A 144 -7.71 9.30 3.16
C LEU A 144 -8.73 9.52 4.29
N THR A 145 -9.89 8.89 4.20
CA THR A 145 -10.89 8.89 5.26
C THR A 145 -10.44 8.03 6.45
N ILE A 146 -11.12 8.17 7.60
CA ILE A 146 -10.86 7.33 8.77
C ILE A 146 -11.11 5.85 8.46
N ASP A 147 -12.17 5.55 7.70
CA ASP A 147 -12.50 4.16 7.32
C ASP A 147 -11.45 3.56 6.39
N GLN A 148 -10.91 4.35 5.46
CA GLN A 148 -9.81 3.93 4.60
C GLN A 148 -8.53 3.66 5.40
N TRP A 149 -8.23 4.47 6.42
CA TRP A 149 -7.11 4.22 7.33
C TRP A 149 -7.32 2.96 8.17
N ASN A 150 -8.55 2.72 8.64
CA ASN A 150 -8.90 1.51 9.37
C ASN A 150 -8.73 0.26 8.49
N LEU A 151 -9.15 0.32 7.22
CA LEU A 151 -8.97 -0.78 6.28
C LEU A 151 -7.47 -1.08 6.01
N ILE A 152 -6.65 -0.05 5.82
CA ILE A 152 -5.18 -0.20 5.70
C ILE A 152 -4.59 -0.82 6.96
N SER A 153 -5.01 -0.37 8.14
CA SER A 153 -4.52 -0.90 9.42
C SER A 153 -4.88 -2.37 9.60
N ASN A 154 -6.13 -2.74 9.34
CA ASN A 154 -6.58 -4.14 9.42
C ASN A 154 -5.81 -5.04 8.46
N LEU A 155 -5.62 -4.59 7.22
CA LEU A 155 -4.82 -5.31 6.23
C LEU A 155 -3.35 -5.43 6.67
N SER A 156 -2.81 -4.41 7.33
CA SER A 156 -1.46 -4.45 7.88
C SER A 156 -1.30 -5.53 8.96
N HIS A 157 -2.25 -5.62 9.89
CA HIS A 157 -2.23 -6.66 10.92
C HIS A 157 -2.35 -8.08 10.35
N CYS A 158 -3.18 -8.26 9.34
CA CYS A 158 -3.30 -9.57 8.68
C CYS A 158 -1.99 -10.06 8.03
N HIS A 159 -1.09 -9.14 7.69
CA HIS A 159 0.09 -9.46 6.87
C HIS A 159 1.42 -9.48 7.66
N ASP A 160 1.51 -8.83 8.83
CA ASP A 160 2.79 -8.68 9.55
C ASP A 160 3.13 -9.86 10.46
N GLU A 161 2.13 -10.54 11.02
CA GLU A 161 2.38 -11.51 12.08
C GLU A 161 2.95 -12.85 11.58
N HIS A 162 2.72 -13.25 10.31
CA HIS A 162 3.00 -14.63 9.87
C HIS A 162 3.38 -14.72 8.38
N SER A 163 3.84 -13.64 7.77
CA SER A 163 4.38 -13.73 6.41
C SER A 163 5.67 -14.56 6.43
N GLY A 164 5.98 -15.28 5.36
CA GLY A 164 7.25 -16.01 5.22
C GLY A 164 8.52 -15.16 5.39
N LEU A 165 8.35 -13.88 5.78
CA LEU A 165 9.42 -12.93 6.06
C LEU A 165 10.36 -13.44 7.16
N SER A 166 9.84 -13.94 8.29
CA SER A 166 10.67 -14.45 9.38
C SER A 166 11.53 -15.64 8.97
N THR A 167 11.01 -16.51 8.11
CA THR A 167 11.76 -17.63 7.54
C THR A 167 12.93 -17.15 6.72
N VAL A 168 12.70 -16.17 5.85
CA VAL A 168 13.74 -15.62 4.97
C VAL A 168 14.74 -14.76 5.76
N GLU A 169 14.30 -13.99 6.73
CA GLU A 169 15.17 -13.19 7.62
C GLU A 169 16.07 -14.11 8.46
N ASN A 170 15.54 -15.20 9.04
CA ASN A 170 16.31 -16.20 9.77
C ASN A 170 17.34 -16.89 8.87
N TYR A 171 16.95 -17.22 7.63
CA TYR A 171 17.88 -17.75 6.65
C TYR A 171 19.02 -16.74 6.36
N MET A 172 18.72 -15.48 6.10
CA MET A 172 19.72 -14.45 5.85
C MET A 172 20.66 -14.27 7.05
N HIS A 173 20.11 -14.28 8.27
CA HIS A 173 20.92 -14.23 9.48
C HIS A 173 21.88 -15.43 9.57
N LYS A 174 21.38 -16.65 9.38
CA LYS A 174 22.19 -17.87 9.36
C LYS A 174 23.28 -17.83 8.29
N GLN A 175 22.96 -17.37 7.06
CA GLN A 175 23.97 -17.25 6.00
C GLN A 175 25.08 -16.27 6.38
N ASN A 176 24.75 -15.17 7.06
CA ASN A 176 25.72 -14.17 7.48
C ASN A 176 26.71 -14.68 8.56
N THR A 177 26.36 -15.72 9.31
CA THR A 177 27.29 -16.36 10.27
C THR A 177 28.25 -17.35 9.62
N LEU A 178 27.99 -17.79 8.39
CA LEU A 178 28.85 -18.70 7.68
C LEU A 178 30.10 -18.01 7.11
N PRO A 179 31.21 -18.75 6.89
CA PRO A 179 32.33 -18.25 6.08
C PRO A 179 31.87 -17.84 4.67
N VAL A 180 32.41 -16.75 4.14
CA VAL A 180 31.97 -16.16 2.85
C VAL A 180 31.85 -17.16 1.71
N LYS A 181 32.77 -18.12 1.60
CA LYS A 181 32.76 -19.16 0.56
C LYS A 181 31.61 -20.16 0.66
N LEU A 182 30.95 -20.24 1.82
CA LEU A 182 29.85 -21.18 2.09
C LEU A 182 28.47 -20.50 2.07
N ARG A 183 28.43 -19.17 1.97
CA ARG A 183 27.18 -18.38 1.97
C ARG A 183 26.41 -18.55 0.68
N PHE A 184 25.10 -18.53 0.80
CA PHE A 184 24.15 -18.42 -0.31
C PHE A 184 24.36 -19.50 -1.41
N LYS A 185 24.65 -20.73 -0.98
CA LYS A 185 24.73 -21.89 -1.88
C LYS A 185 23.34 -22.25 -2.41
N SER A 186 23.28 -22.72 -3.68
CA SER A 186 22.02 -23.04 -4.36
C SER A 186 21.17 -24.04 -3.58
N GLU A 187 21.77 -25.08 -3.00
CA GLU A 187 21.06 -26.11 -2.24
C GLU A 187 20.35 -25.53 -1.02
N SER A 188 21.06 -24.71 -0.21
CA SER A 188 20.45 -24.07 0.97
C SER A 188 19.40 -23.01 0.59
N MET A 189 19.54 -22.43 -0.57
CA MET A 189 18.61 -21.46 -1.14
C MET A 189 17.32 -22.16 -1.58
N ILE A 190 17.42 -23.32 -2.23
CA ILE A 190 16.28 -24.13 -2.63
C ILE A 190 15.46 -24.55 -1.41
N GLU A 191 16.10 -25.03 -0.35
CA GLU A 191 15.43 -25.40 0.90
C GLU A 191 14.67 -24.22 1.49
N MET A 192 15.30 -23.03 1.54
CA MET A 192 14.67 -21.83 2.03
C MET A 192 13.47 -21.40 1.15
N ILE A 193 13.60 -21.46 -0.17
CA ILE A 193 12.50 -21.17 -1.10
C ILE A 193 11.32 -22.10 -0.79
N HIS A 194 11.54 -23.41 -0.67
CA HIS A 194 10.48 -24.37 -0.34
C HIS A 194 9.78 -24.05 0.99
N MET A 195 10.55 -23.70 2.03
CA MET A 195 10.00 -23.35 3.35
C MET A 195 9.21 -22.04 3.33
N SER A 196 9.63 -21.05 2.52
CA SER A 196 8.98 -19.72 2.51
C SER A 196 7.56 -19.74 1.94
N TYR A 197 7.21 -20.76 1.15
CA TYR A 197 5.85 -20.93 0.62
C TYR A 197 4.81 -21.22 1.72
N SER A 198 5.21 -21.79 2.84
CA SER A 198 4.27 -22.19 3.92
C SER A 198 3.66 -21.00 4.69
N GLY A 199 4.13 -19.76 4.49
CA GLY A 199 3.62 -18.56 5.17
C GLY A 199 2.53 -17.79 4.41
N SER A 200 2.09 -18.27 3.26
CA SER A 200 1.16 -17.53 2.37
C SER A 200 -0.33 -17.68 2.75
N GLU A 201 -0.66 -18.55 3.71
CA GLU A 201 -2.03 -18.91 4.08
C GLU A 201 -2.83 -17.78 4.74
N LEU A 202 -2.15 -16.90 5.44
CA LEU A 202 -2.79 -15.97 6.38
C LEU A 202 -3.50 -14.80 5.69
N LEU A 203 -3.11 -14.48 4.47
CA LEU A 203 -3.79 -13.47 3.67
C LEU A 203 -5.29 -13.80 3.50
N TYR A 204 -5.65 -15.06 3.40
CA TYR A 204 -7.02 -15.54 3.21
C TYR A 204 -7.72 -15.82 4.53
N ASN A 205 -7.02 -16.43 5.50
CA ASN A 205 -7.61 -16.84 6.78
C ASN A 205 -7.95 -15.68 7.72
N LYS A 206 -7.35 -14.50 7.55
CA LYS A 206 -7.57 -13.31 8.39
C LYS A 206 -8.23 -12.14 7.69
N ASN A 207 -8.39 -12.18 6.37
CA ASN A 207 -9.03 -11.10 5.63
C ASN A 207 -10.56 -11.20 5.77
N GLN A 208 -11.17 -10.24 6.49
CA GLN A 208 -12.61 -10.24 6.77
C GLN A 208 -13.47 -10.13 5.50
N ASP A 209 -13.00 -9.39 4.49
CA ASP A 209 -13.71 -9.29 3.21
C ASP A 209 -13.74 -10.65 2.50
N PHE A 210 -12.63 -11.41 2.57
CA PHE A 210 -12.58 -12.77 2.02
C PHE A 210 -13.48 -13.73 2.81
N LEU A 211 -13.46 -13.65 4.15
CA LEU A 211 -14.29 -14.46 5.02
C LEU A 211 -15.79 -14.15 4.89
N SER A 212 -16.17 -12.97 4.42
CA SER A 212 -17.56 -12.59 4.16
C SER A 212 -18.19 -13.28 2.94
N LEU A 213 -17.38 -13.89 2.06
CA LEU A 213 -17.85 -14.60 0.89
C LEU A 213 -18.44 -15.97 1.26
N SER A 214 -19.29 -16.52 0.38
CA SER A 214 -19.76 -17.91 0.52
C SER A 214 -18.58 -18.88 0.48
N SER A 215 -18.72 -20.05 1.14
CA SER A 215 -17.67 -21.10 1.11
C SER A 215 -17.33 -21.52 -0.32
N HIS A 216 -18.33 -21.60 -1.20
CA HIS A 216 -18.16 -21.90 -2.61
C HIS A 216 -17.30 -20.83 -3.32
N ASP A 217 -17.62 -19.54 -3.14
CA ASP A 217 -16.87 -18.45 -3.76
C ASP A 217 -15.46 -18.33 -3.17
N ARG A 218 -15.28 -18.54 -1.85
CA ARG A 218 -13.97 -18.58 -1.20
C ARG A 218 -13.07 -19.64 -1.82
N SER A 219 -13.55 -20.90 -1.95
CA SER A 219 -12.78 -22.01 -2.53
C SER A 219 -12.38 -21.71 -3.98
N ASN A 220 -13.33 -21.30 -4.81
CA ASN A 220 -13.06 -20.98 -6.22
C ASN A 220 -12.08 -19.83 -6.38
N LEU A 221 -12.26 -18.76 -5.61
CA LEU A 221 -11.39 -17.60 -5.65
C LEU A 221 -9.98 -17.94 -5.16
N LEU A 222 -9.86 -18.71 -4.08
CA LEU A 222 -8.59 -19.21 -3.54
C LEU A 222 -7.81 -19.99 -4.61
N ARG A 223 -8.45 -20.98 -5.26
CA ARG A 223 -7.84 -21.81 -6.30
C ARG A 223 -7.30 -20.99 -7.47
N SER A 224 -8.00 -19.93 -7.85
CA SER A 224 -7.59 -19.08 -8.96
C SER A 224 -6.50 -18.06 -8.60
N THR A 225 -6.48 -17.57 -7.34
CA THR A 225 -5.63 -16.42 -6.96
C THR A 225 -4.37 -16.82 -6.19
N MET A 226 -4.34 -18.02 -5.57
CA MET A 226 -3.25 -18.45 -4.69
C MET A 226 -1.87 -18.33 -5.33
N LYS A 227 -1.71 -18.78 -6.56
CA LYS A 227 -0.45 -18.70 -7.29
C LYS A 227 0.04 -17.26 -7.50
N TYR A 228 -0.86 -16.30 -7.72
CA TYR A 228 -0.52 -14.88 -7.91
C TYR A 228 -0.15 -14.22 -6.60
N THR A 229 -0.96 -14.41 -5.57
CA THR A 229 -0.73 -13.80 -4.26
C THR A 229 0.54 -14.33 -3.59
N THR A 230 0.76 -15.64 -3.65
CA THR A 230 1.98 -16.27 -3.09
C THR A 230 3.22 -15.82 -3.85
N THR A 231 3.20 -15.86 -5.18
CA THR A 231 4.34 -15.41 -5.99
C THR A 231 4.65 -13.93 -5.73
N ALA A 232 3.65 -13.06 -5.68
CA ALA A 232 3.84 -11.64 -5.39
C ALA A 232 4.40 -11.42 -3.99
N SER A 233 3.82 -12.08 -2.96
CA SER A 233 4.27 -11.96 -1.58
C SER A 233 5.72 -12.36 -1.42
N LEU A 234 6.11 -13.52 -1.94
CA LEU A 234 7.48 -14.02 -1.84
C LEU A 234 8.48 -13.13 -2.58
N ASN A 235 8.15 -12.65 -3.78
CA ASN A 235 9.03 -11.73 -4.50
C ASN A 235 9.22 -10.41 -3.73
N PHE A 236 8.18 -9.87 -3.09
CA PHE A 236 8.32 -8.70 -2.23
C PHE A 236 9.21 -8.96 -1.01
N ILE A 237 9.11 -10.14 -0.39
CA ILE A 237 9.95 -10.55 0.73
C ILE A 237 11.40 -10.69 0.29
N TYR A 238 11.67 -11.44 -0.78
CA TYR A 238 13.03 -11.67 -1.29
C TYR A 238 13.73 -10.37 -1.69
N TYR A 239 12.98 -9.45 -2.31
CA TYR A 239 13.50 -8.11 -2.62
C TYR A 239 13.81 -7.32 -1.34
N LYS A 240 12.88 -7.30 -0.38
CA LYS A 240 13.02 -6.56 0.89
C LYS A 240 14.25 -6.99 1.68
N VAL A 241 14.52 -8.28 1.77
CA VAL A 241 15.68 -8.82 2.51
C VAL A 241 16.98 -8.81 1.69
N GLY A 242 16.93 -8.37 0.43
CA GLY A 242 18.09 -8.31 -0.45
C GLY A 242 18.55 -9.67 -1.00
N LEU A 243 17.72 -10.70 -0.93
CA LEU A 243 18.05 -12.05 -1.42
C LEU A 243 18.32 -12.05 -2.93
N MET A 244 17.58 -11.23 -3.67
CA MET A 244 17.75 -11.07 -5.13
C MET A 244 19.07 -10.43 -5.56
N ASN A 245 19.91 -9.97 -4.63
CA ASN A 245 21.24 -9.44 -4.94
C ASN A 245 22.31 -10.55 -5.04
N PHE A 246 21.97 -11.79 -4.67
CA PHE A 246 22.92 -12.91 -4.67
C PHE A 246 22.71 -13.79 -5.89
N GLN A 247 23.81 -14.11 -6.60
CA GLN A 247 23.75 -14.99 -7.79
C GLN A 247 23.18 -16.38 -7.42
N GLY A 248 23.50 -16.92 -6.25
CA GLY A 248 22.98 -18.21 -5.77
C GLY A 248 21.44 -18.29 -5.69
N TYR A 249 20.72 -17.16 -5.58
CA TYR A 249 19.26 -17.12 -5.70
C TYR A 249 18.81 -17.48 -7.12
N TYR A 250 19.44 -16.90 -8.12
CA TYR A 250 19.11 -17.14 -9.53
C TYR A 250 19.53 -18.55 -9.96
N ASP A 251 20.69 -19.03 -9.48
CA ASP A 251 21.15 -20.39 -9.71
C ASP A 251 20.18 -21.41 -9.09
N ALA A 252 19.65 -21.13 -7.90
CA ALA A 252 18.64 -21.96 -7.26
C ALA A 252 17.33 -22.01 -8.07
N ILE A 253 16.85 -20.85 -8.55
CA ILE A 253 15.64 -20.79 -9.39
C ILE A 253 15.85 -21.59 -10.68
N GLU A 254 17.00 -21.47 -11.32
CA GLU A 254 17.31 -22.20 -12.55
C GLU A 254 17.30 -23.73 -12.33
N LEU A 255 17.72 -24.18 -11.15
CA LEU A 255 17.75 -25.61 -10.80
C LEU A 255 16.34 -26.20 -10.51
N ILE A 256 15.42 -25.40 -9.96
CA ILE A 256 14.08 -25.90 -9.55
C ILE A 256 12.98 -25.53 -10.54
N SER A 257 13.27 -24.75 -11.56
CA SER A 257 12.29 -24.27 -12.50
C SER A 257 12.83 -24.22 -13.94
N HIS A 258 12.03 -23.70 -14.86
CA HIS A 258 12.47 -23.52 -16.24
C HIS A 258 13.49 -22.36 -16.35
N PRO A 259 14.54 -22.45 -17.21
CA PRO A 259 15.55 -21.39 -17.39
C PRO A 259 14.98 -20.00 -17.68
N SER A 260 13.83 -19.89 -18.38
CA SER A 260 13.13 -18.64 -18.63
C SER A 260 12.74 -17.89 -17.33
N ILE A 261 12.41 -18.62 -16.26
CA ILE A 261 11.97 -18.03 -14.99
C ILE A 261 13.10 -17.24 -14.33
N MET A 262 14.35 -17.67 -14.45
CA MET A 262 15.52 -16.92 -13.97
C MET A 262 15.62 -15.53 -14.64
N VAL A 263 15.40 -15.47 -15.97
CA VAL A 263 15.40 -14.20 -16.72
C VAL A 263 14.23 -13.31 -16.28
N ILE A 264 13.05 -13.90 -16.10
CA ILE A 264 11.84 -13.21 -15.63
C ILE A 264 12.08 -12.65 -14.21
N ALA A 265 12.65 -13.44 -13.29
CA ALA A 265 12.97 -13.02 -11.93
C ALA A 265 13.96 -11.82 -11.89
N LYS A 266 15.00 -11.85 -12.72
CA LYS A 266 15.94 -10.71 -12.87
C LYS A 266 15.25 -9.44 -13.39
N ARG A 267 14.33 -9.58 -14.34
CA ARG A 267 13.55 -8.47 -14.87
C ARG A 267 12.58 -7.92 -13.81
N LEU A 268 11.93 -8.79 -13.06
CA LEU A 268 11.01 -8.43 -11.99
C LEU A 268 11.70 -7.65 -10.87
N ALA A 269 12.90 -8.08 -10.46
CA ALA A 269 13.68 -7.45 -9.39
C ALA A 269 13.89 -5.93 -9.58
N ASN A 270 13.94 -5.45 -10.82
CA ASN A 270 14.10 -4.02 -11.13
C ASN A 270 12.85 -3.17 -10.85
N HIS A 271 11.71 -3.79 -10.55
CA HIS A 271 10.43 -3.10 -10.39
C HIS A 271 9.78 -3.29 -9.02
N LEU A 272 10.40 -4.00 -8.07
CA LEU A 272 9.79 -4.38 -6.78
C LEU A 272 9.92 -3.34 -5.66
N ASP A 273 10.51 -2.17 -5.94
CA ASP A 273 10.70 -1.11 -4.93
C ASP A 273 9.41 -0.34 -4.65
N PHE A 274 8.55 -0.92 -3.81
CA PHE A 274 7.31 -0.32 -3.39
C PHE A 274 7.28 -0.12 -1.87
N ASP A 275 6.47 0.85 -1.45
CA ASP A 275 6.07 1.00 -0.06
C ASP A 275 5.34 -0.23 0.47
N ILE A 276 5.49 -0.53 1.76
CA ILE A 276 4.89 -1.72 2.37
C ILE A 276 3.36 -1.73 2.28
N ILE A 277 2.71 -0.57 2.43
CA ILE A 277 1.25 -0.47 2.32
C ILE A 277 0.80 -0.73 0.89
N VAL A 278 1.53 -0.21 -0.10
CA VAL A 278 1.27 -0.48 -1.52
C VAL A 278 1.36 -1.99 -1.81
N LYS A 279 2.37 -2.67 -1.27
CA LYS A 279 2.52 -4.14 -1.41
C LYS A 279 1.32 -4.89 -0.81
N LYS A 280 0.89 -4.52 0.39
CA LYS A 280 -0.25 -5.16 1.07
C LYS A 280 -1.57 -4.94 0.33
N LEU A 281 -1.83 -3.72 -0.12
CA LEU A 281 -3.01 -3.40 -0.93
C LEU A 281 -2.99 -4.14 -2.27
N PHE A 282 -1.83 -4.27 -2.90
CA PHE A 282 -1.69 -5.03 -4.14
C PHE A 282 -2.00 -6.52 -3.94
N LEU A 283 -1.53 -7.12 -2.85
CA LEU A 283 -1.85 -8.52 -2.51
C LEU A 283 -3.36 -8.69 -2.25
N ALA A 284 -4.00 -7.74 -1.57
CA ALA A 284 -5.45 -7.76 -1.39
C ALA A 284 -6.20 -7.67 -2.73
N ILE A 285 -5.77 -6.81 -3.66
CA ILE A 285 -6.35 -6.74 -5.00
C ILE A 285 -6.20 -8.07 -5.74
N LEU A 286 -5.04 -8.72 -5.64
CA LEU A 286 -4.79 -10.01 -6.28
C LEU A 286 -5.68 -11.12 -5.72
N SER A 287 -5.94 -11.14 -4.41
CA SER A 287 -6.77 -12.18 -3.77
C SER A 287 -8.25 -12.12 -4.18
N PHE A 288 -8.71 -11.01 -4.76
CA PHE A 288 -10.06 -10.87 -5.34
C PHE A 288 -10.06 -10.79 -6.87
N SER A 289 -8.96 -11.19 -7.53
CA SER A 289 -8.84 -11.12 -8.99
C SER A 289 -9.23 -12.44 -9.65
N THR A 290 -9.83 -12.34 -10.83
CA THR A 290 -10.20 -13.51 -11.65
C THR A 290 -9.26 -13.66 -12.85
N MET A 291 -7.95 -13.62 -12.61
CA MET A 291 -6.93 -13.49 -13.66
C MET A 291 -6.76 -14.73 -14.54
N ASP A 292 -7.11 -15.91 -14.05
CA ASP A 292 -6.97 -17.18 -14.79
C ASP A 292 -7.72 -17.22 -16.13
N TYR A 293 -8.69 -16.31 -16.33
CA TYR A 293 -9.46 -16.23 -17.57
C TYR A 293 -8.89 -15.29 -18.60
N THR A 294 -8.01 -14.38 -18.17
CA THR A 294 -7.56 -13.29 -19.02
C THR A 294 -6.36 -13.69 -19.89
N PHE A 295 -5.60 -14.70 -19.46
CA PHE A 295 -4.30 -15.02 -20.06
C PHE A 295 -4.09 -16.53 -20.21
N TYR A 296 -4.52 -17.12 -21.35
CA TYR A 296 -4.05 -18.41 -21.83
C TYR A 296 -4.47 -19.68 -21.06
N SER A 297 -5.53 -19.63 -20.27
CA SER A 297 -5.94 -20.82 -19.55
C SER A 297 -6.97 -21.62 -20.32
N ASN A 298 -6.68 -22.92 -20.54
CA ASN A 298 -7.64 -23.91 -20.99
C ASN A 298 -8.57 -24.38 -19.84
N ASN A 299 -8.49 -23.73 -18.68
CA ASN A 299 -9.28 -24.08 -17.51
C ASN A 299 -10.73 -23.67 -17.69
N PRO A 300 -11.69 -24.47 -17.20
CA PRO A 300 -13.10 -24.12 -17.26
C PRO A 300 -13.37 -22.84 -16.48
N PRO A 301 -14.36 -22.03 -16.89
CA PRO A 301 -14.72 -20.79 -16.21
C PRO A 301 -15.03 -21.04 -14.73
N ILE A 302 -14.45 -20.22 -13.79
CA ILE A 302 -14.78 -20.26 -12.37
C ILE A 302 -16.25 -19.91 -12.23
N ASN A 303 -17.00 -20.76 -11.61
CA ASN A 303 -18.38 -20.47 -11.30
C ASN A 303 -18.41 -19.71 -9.96
N LEU A 304 -18.49 -18.39 -10.00
CA LEU A 304 -18.65 -17.53 -8.82
C LEU A 304 -20.12 -17.20 -8.65
N SER A 305 -20.66 -17.45 -7.45
CA SER A 305 -22.08 -17.22 -7.13
C SER A 305 -22.38 -15.72 -7.01
N ASN A 306 -21.48 -14.93 -6.44
CA ASN A 306 -21.65 -13.49 -6.25
C ASN A 306 -20.48 -12.66 -6.78
N ILE A 307 -20.32 -12.68 -8.10
CA ILE A 307 -19.25 -11.90 -8.77
C ILE A 307 -19.35 -10.39 -8.52
N LYS A 308 -20.56 -9.87 -8.29
CA LYS A 308 -20.76 -8.43 -7.99
C LYS A 308 -20.13 -8.03 -6.68
N GLN A 309 -20.29 -8.85 -5.64
CA GLN A 309 -19.66 -8.61 -4.34
C GLN A 309 -18.13 -8.67 -4.45
N ILE A 310 -17.59 -9.67 -5.14
CA ILE A 310 -16.14 -9.83 -5.33
C ILE A 310 -15.55 -8.64 -6.08
N LEU A 311 -16.18 -8.19 -7.16
CA LEU A 311 -15.74 -7.01 -7.91
C LEU A 311 -15.88 -5.72 -7.09
N HIS A 312 -16.90 -5.60 -6.24
CA HIS A 312 -17.04 -4.45 -5.35
C HIS A 312 -15.89 -4.38 -4.35
N ILE A 313 -15.56 -5.49 -3.70
CA ILE A 313 -14.42 -5.59 -2.77
C ILE A 313 -13.11 -5.25 -3.50
N GLN A 314 -12.87 -5.85 -4.66
CA GLN A 314 -11.69 -5.57 -5.46
C GLN A 314 -11.56 -4.09 -5.82
N ASN A 315 -12.65 -3.46 -6.28
CA ASN A 315 -12.68 -2.04 -6.63
C ASN A 315 -12.39 -1.15 -5.42
N THR A 316 -12.86 -1.52 -4.23
CA THR A 316 -12.55 -0.80 -2.97
C THR A 316 -11.03 -0.78 -2.71
N TYR A 317 -10.35 -1.91 -2.87
CA TYR A 317 -8.89 -1.96 -2.72
C TYR A 317 -8.14 -1.24 -3.84
N ILE A 318 -8.65 -1.26 -5.09
CA ILE A 318 -8.07 -0.52 -6.22
C ILE A 318 -8.19 0.99 -6.00
N GLU A 319 -9.35 1.47 -5.53
CA GLU A 319 -9.54 2.87 -5.18
C GLU A 319 -8.63 3.27 -4.01
N LEU A 320 -8.52 2.42 -3.00
CA LEU A 320 -7.73 2.68 -1.82
C LEU A 320 -6.22 2.78 -2.14
N ILE A 321 -5.68 1.88 -2.97
CA ILE A 321 -4.27 1.96 -3.37
C ILE A 321 -4.00 3.23 -4.18
N TRP A 322 -4.90 3.62 -5.08
CA TRP A 322 -4.78 4.86 -5.85
C TRP A 322 -4.80 6.10 -4.96
N ARG A 323 -5.75 6.19 -4.03
CA ARG A 323 -5.85 7.28 -3.04
C ARG A 323 -4.62 7.34 -2.14
N TYR A 324 -4.12 6.19 -1.70
CA TYR A 324 -2.90 6.10 -0.90
C TYR A 324 -1.67 6.60 -1.68
N LEU A 325 -1.54 6.23 -2.95
CA LEU A 325 -0.46 6.72 -3.81
C LEU A 325 -0.49 8.25 -3.97
N ILE A 326 -1.66 8.82 -4.22
CA ILE A 326 -1.82 10.29 -4.32
C ILE A 326 -1.57 10.96 -2.96
N TYR A 327 -2.01 10.34 -1.86
CA TYR A 327 -1.74 10.83 -0.51
C TYR A 327 -0.23 10.87 -0.21
N LYS A 328 0.50 9.83 -0.58
CA LYS A 328 1.91 9.66 -0.25
C LYS A 328 2.84 10.41 -1.20
N TYR A 329 2.52 10.41 -2.48
CA TYR A 329 3.35 10.93 -3.56
C TYR A 329 2.69 12.14 -4.23
N ASN A 330 3.37 12.76 -5.18
CA ASN A 330 2.73 13.67 -6.14
C ASN A 330 2.08 12.86 -7.27
N ASP A 331 1.18 13.50 -8.06
CA ASP A 331 0.42 12.84 -9.12
C ASP A 331 1.31 12.08 -10.12
N LYS A 332 2.42 12.69 -10.56
CA LYS A 332 3.37 12.07 -11.48
C LYS A 332 3.99 10.81 -10.89
N GLN A 333 4.44 10.88 -9.64
CA GLN A 333 5.07 9.73 -8.98
C GLN A 333 4.04 8.64 -8.67
N ALA A 334 2.80 9.00 -8.34
CA ALA A 334 1.70 8.06 -8.16
C ALA A 334 1.43 7.26 -9.43
N ILE A 335 1.35 7.94 -10.59
CA ILE A 335 1.17 7.29 -11.91
C ILE A 335 2.33 6.34 -12.22
N ILE A 336 3.59 6.77 -11.97
CA ILE A 336 4.76 5.92 -12.20
C ILE A 336 4.73 4.69 -11.30
N CYS A 337 4.41 4.86 -10.02
CA CYS A 337 4.31 3.77 -9.05
C CYS A 337 3.21 2.77 -9.46
N PHE A 338 2.02 3.25 -9.82
CA PHE A 338 0.93 2.41 -10.29
C PHE A 338 1.27 1.67 -11.59
N SER A 339 1.92 2.36 -12.55
CA SER A 339 2.39 1.74 -13.79
C SER A 339 3.43 0.64 -13.53
N ASN A 340 4.31 0.83 -12.53
CA ASN A 340 5.27 -0.20 -12.14
C ASN A 340 4.59 -1.41 -11.47
N LEU A 341 3.51 -1.21 -10.69
CA LEU A 341 2.70 -2.32 -10.18
C LEU A 341 2.08 -3.15 -11.30
N LEU A 342 1.53 -2.52 -12.32
CA LEU A 342 0.99 -3.23 -13.49
C LEU A 342 2.10 -3.98 -14.25
N ARG A 343 3.28 -3.39 -14.41
CA ARG A 343 4.43 -4.10 -14.98
C ARG A 343 4.83 -5.32 -14.17
N CYS A 344 4.91 -5.21 -12.84
CA CYS A 344 5.15 -6.36 -11.97
C CYS A 344 4.11 -7.45 -12.18
N LEU A 345 2.82 -7.09 -12.26
CA LEU A 345 1.74 -8.02 -12.52
C LEU A 345 1.95 -8.80 -13.82
N PHE A 346 2.23 -8.12 -14.92
CA PHE A 346 2.47 -8.78 -16.21
C PHE A 346 3.71 -9.68 -16.20
N ILE A 347 4.82 -9.21 -15.58
CA ILE A 347 6.05 -10.01 -15.48
C ILE A 347 5.83 -11.24 -14.59
N MET A 348 5.11 -11.09 -13.46
CA MET A 348 4.78 -12.24 -12.60
C MET A 348 3.85 -13.22 -13.31
N ASN A 349 2.86 -12.73 -14.06
CA ASN A 349 1.97 -13.60 -14.83
C ASN A 349 2.75 -14.42 -15.88
N GLU A 350 3.69 -13.82 -16.60
CA GLU A 350 4.58 -14.53 -17.52
C GLU A 350 5.35 -15.64 -16.77
N GLY A 351 5.90 -15.35 -15.60
CA GLY A 351 6.60 -16.35 -14.78
C GLY A 351 5.70 -17.47 -14.27
N ILE A 352 4.45 -17.16 -13.91
CA ILE A 352 3.46 -18.16 -13.47
C ILE A 352 3.06 -19.08 -14.62
N VAL A 353 2.89 -18.55 -15.84
CA VAL A 353 2.60 -19.37 -17.03
C VAL A 353 3.75 -20.33 -17.31
N GLU A 354 4.98 -19.87 -17.29
CA GLU A 354 6.17 -20.72 -17.46
C GLU A 354 6.33 -21.76 -16.33
N ALA A 355 5.85 -21.44 -15.12
CA ALA A 355 5.93 -22.33 -13.97
C ALA A 355 4.82 -23.39 -13.94
N GLN A 356 3.78 -23.28 -14.76
CA GLN A 356 2.66 -24.25 -14.78
C GLN A 356 3.11 -25.66 -15.14
N ASP A 357 4.13 -25.79 -15.99
CA ASP A 357 4.71 -27.09 -16.37
C ASP A 357 5.70 -27.63 -15.35
N VAL A 358 5.99 -26.87 -14.28
CA VAL A 358 6.91 -27.29 -13.22
C VAL A 358 6.13 -28.04 -12.15
N GLN A 359 6.19 -29.35 -12.16
CA GLN A 359 5.45 -30.25 -11.26
C GLN A 359 5.57 -29.88 -9.78
N TRP A 360 6.77 -29.48 -9.35
CA TRP A 360 6.99 -29.02 -7.98
C TRP A 360 6.14 -27.79 -7.61
N PHE A 361 6.09 -26.81 -8.48
CA PHE A 361 5.32 -25.58 -8.24
C PHE A 361 3.83 -25.86 -8.16
N THR A 362 3.30 -26.64 -9.11
CA THR A 362 1.90 -27.02 -9.17
C THR A 362 1.48 -27.79 -7.93
N ASN A 363 2.24 -28.85 -7.57
CA ASN A 363 1.96 -29.64 -6.36
C ASN A 363 1.99 -28.78 -5.09
N LYS A 364 2.91 -27.80 -5.00
CA LYS A 364 2.99 -26.92 -3.83
C LYS A 364 1.79 -25.98 -3.75
N MET A 365 1.32 -25.45 -4.88
CA MET A 365 0.13 -24.58 -4.92
C MET A 365 -1.12 -25.38 -4.51
N ASP A 366 -1.31 -26.58 -5.04
CA ASP A 366 -2.44 -27.45 -4.71
C ASP A 366 -2.46 -27.81 -3.21
N SER A 367 -1.30 -28.19 -2.66
CA SER A 367 -1.17 -28.45 -1.22
C SER A 367 -1.52 -27.25 -0.34
N LEU A 368 -1.12 -26.05 -0.72
CA LEU A 368 -1.46 -24.82 0.02
C LEU A 368 -2.95 -24.51 -0.05
N VAL A 369 -3.57 -24.69 -1.20
CA VAL A 369 -5.03 -24.53 -1.36
C VAL A 369 -5.79 -25.49 -0.45
N GLU A 370 -5.45 -26.79 -0.48
CA GLU A 370 -6.09 -27.80 0.35
C GLU A 370 -5.94 -27.48 1.86
N GLN A 371 -4.76 -27.03 2.29
CA GLN A 371 -4.50 -26.66 3.67
C GLN A 371 -5.36 -25.48 4.11
N ILE A 372 -5.51 -24.45 3.27
CA ILE A 372 -6.33 -23.27 3.57
C ILE A 372 -7.81 -23.65 3.59
N GLU A 373 -8.29 -24.45 2.64
CA GLU A 373 -9.67 -24.92 2.59
C GLU A 373 -10.05 -25.69 3.87
N GLN A 374 -9.15 -26.57 4.34
CA GLN A 374 -9.33 -27.27 5.62
C GLN A 374 -9.43 -26.31 6.79
N ASN A 375 -8.52 -25.33 6.88
CA ASN A 375 -8.55 -24.32 7.96
C ASN A 375 -9.80 -23.44 7.93
N LEU A 376 -10.32 -23.11 6.75
CA LEU A 376 -11.54 -22.33 6.60
C LEU A 376 -12.79 -23.14 6.99
N SER A 377 -12.82 -24.43 6.70
CA SER A 377 -13.96 -25.31 7.04
C SER A 377 -14.08 -25.58 8.54
N TYR A 378 -13.01 -25.43 9.34
CA TYR A 378 -13.05 -25.55 10.80
C TYR A 378 -13.58 -24.30 11.49
N ASN A 379 -13.66 -23.16 10.80
CA ASN A 379 -14.05 -21.86 11.35
C ASN A 379 -15.47 -21.43 10.90
N ASP A 380 -16.11 -22.17 10.02
CA ASP A 380 -17.54 -22.03 9.62
C ASP A 380 -18.44 -22.86 10.53
#